data_5fb1a5517b06bc23149b0c579fef60b0
#
_entry.id   5fb1a5517b06bc23149b0c579fef60b0
#
_cell.length_a   1.000
_cell.length_b   1.000
_cell.length_c   1.000
_cell.angle_alpha   90.00
_cell.angle_beta   90.00
_cell.angle_gamma   90.00
#
_symmetry.space_group_name_H-M   'P 1'
#
loop_
_entity.id
_entity.type
_entity.pdbx_description
1 polymer ?
#
loop_
_entity_poly.entity_id
_entity_poly.type
_entity_poly.pdbx_seq_one_letter_code
_entity_poly.pdbx_strand_id
1 'polypeptide(L)'
;MPPISLSRLSQKVVVGAVFVAAMFVNILDITIINVALPAIGKDLGASQASLATVAVGYLVSLAVFIPASGWLGDRFGTKRIFLIALGLFTGASALCGLAQNIDQLVMFRILQGAGGGMLTPVGMAMMFRVFPPEERVRASRILMVPTALAPALGPVLGGLLVDKASWHWVFYINLPVGIAAFVFGLMFLDEYKNPNAGRFDVPGFILSGAGFALLMYALSEGATKGWGSPVILSTGIAGLILCVAMVFVELRVKEPMLQLRLLRDRLFISTNIVSMINSAAFLGVLYVFPLMQQQAFGKSALETGLLTFPEAFGVVIATQWVSRLYPVVGPRRLMAGGLLGIAGCAALLSLVDGDTPAALIVGLMFLTGASMAHVMIPMQAAAFARTAPADNGRASTLFNVQRQLGSALGVALLASILAGIGTVTLKSGNAPTPNLDAYHVAFLVAAGLAVLGAIAALTIKDADAASTLRKKPDPTPTATPATEGAPV
;
A
#
# COMPACT_ATOMS: atom_id res chain seq x y z
N MET A 1 30.12 -25.02 -15.75
CA MET A 1 29.57 -24.25 -14.65
C MET A 1 29.27 -25.21 -13.52
N PRO A 2 29.80 -25.04 -12.30
CA PRO A 2 29.42 -25.89 -11.19
C PRO A 2 27.92 -25.68 -10.89
N PRO A 3 27.17 -26.74 -10.52
CA PRO A 3 25.78 -26.59 -10.15
C PRO A 3 25.69 -25.64 -8.96
N ILE A 4 24.86 -24.60 -9.08
CA ILE A 4 24.54 -23.70 -7.98
C ILE A 4 23.91 -24.54 -6.89
N SER A 5 24.64 -24.79 -5.79
CA SER A 5 24.08 -25.50 -4.66
C SER A 5 23.00 -24.61 -4.04
N LEU A 6 21.74 -24.91 -4.31
CA LEU A 6 20.55 -24.18 -3.84
C LEU A 6 20.48 -24.08 -2.31
N SER A 7 21.26 -24.90 -1.59
CA SER A 7 21.39 -24.89 -0.12
C SER A 7 22.14 -23.70 0.48
N ARG A 8 22.63 -22.74 -0.34
CA ARG A 8 23.39 -21.55 0.10
C ARG A 8 22.75 -20.21 -0.26
N LEU A 9 21.47 -20.17 -0.63
CA LEU A 9 20.82 -18.89 -0.87
C LEU A 9 20.72 -18.08 0.43
N SER A 10 21.20 -16.83 0.39
CA SER A 10 21.04 -15.92 1.53
C SER A 10 19.56 -15.71 1.84
N GLN A 11 19.16 -15.81 3.11
CA GLN A 11 17.79 -15.55 3.54
C GLN A 11 17.28 -14.17 3.09
N LYS A 12 18.16 -13.18 2.92
CA LYS A 12 17.79 -11.87 2.36
C LYS A 12 17.26 -12.00 0.92
N VAL A 13 17.87 -12.85 0.10
CA VAL A 13 17.42 -13.07 -1.29
C VAL A 13 16.13 -13.87 -1.31
N VAL A 14 16.04 -14.93 -0.50
CA VAL A 14 14.85 -15.79 -0.42
C VAL A 14 13.63 -15.01 0.03
N VAL A 15 13.72 -14.31 1.18
CA VAL A 15 12.62 -13.50 1.72
C VAL A 15 12.26 -12.38 0.74
N GLY A 16 13.27 -11.72 0.15
CA GLY A 16 13.04 -10.67 -0.85
C GLY A 16 12.27 -11.18 -2.07
N ALA A 17 12.69 -12.29 -2.66
CA ALA A 17 12.07 -12.86 -3.85
C ALA A 17 10.61 -13.30 -3.60
N VAL A 18 10.40 -14.06 -2.51
CA VAL A 18 9.06 -14.57 -2.16
C VAL A 18 8.10 -13.40 -1.83
N PHE A 19 8.58 -12.41 -1.09
CA PHE A 19 7.75 -11.27 -0.70
C PHE A 19 7.45 -10.36 -1.90
N VAL A 20 8.42 -10.09 -2.77
CA VAL A 20 8.20 -9.33 -4.02
C VAL A 20 7.15 -10.02 -4.90
N ALA A 21 7.25 -11.33 -5.09
CA ALA A 21 6.28 -12.08 -5.88
C ALA A 21 4.87 -12.04 -5.25
N ALA A 22 4.76 -12.27 -3.94
CA ALA A 22 3.48 -12.20 -3.23
C ALA A 22 2.86 -10.80 -3.26
N MET A 23 3.66 -9.74 -3.06
CA MET A 23 3.21 -8.36 -3.14
C MET A 23 2.78 -7.98 -4.55
N PHE A 24 3.51 -8.45 -5.57
CA PHE A 24 3.18 -8.20 -6.96
C PHE A 24 1.78 -8.74 -7.31
N VAL A 25 1.51 -10.02 -7.01
CA VAL A 25 0.18 -10.60 -7.31
C VAL A 25 -0.92 -9.97 -6.46
N ASN A 26 -0.65 -9.64 -5.20
CA ASN A 26 -1.62 -8.99 -4.32
C ASN A 26 -2.03 -7.59 -4.82
N ILE A 27 -1.06 -6.77 -5.26
CA ILE A 27 -1.33 -5.42 -5.76
C ILE A 27 -1.93 -5.47 -7.17
N LEU A 28 -1.42 -6.36 -8.03
CA LEU A 28 -1.96 -6.58 -9.37
C LEU A 28 -3.44 -6.95 -9.31
N ASP A 29 -3.81 -7.85 -8.42
CA ASP A 29 -5.19 -8.33 -8.24
C ASP A 29 -6.16 -7.19 -7.90
N ILE A 30 -5.74 -6.22 -7.08
CA ILE A 30 -6.57 -5.05 -6.73
C ILE A 30 -6.86 -4.17 -7.95
N THR A 31 -5.91 -4.05 -8.87
CA THR A 31 -6.02 -3.12 -10.00
C THR A 31 -6.60 -3.78 -11.25
N ILE A 32 -6.27 -5.03 -11.49
CA ILE A 32 -6.69 -5.77 -12.68
C ILE A 32 -8.21 -6.06 -12.68
N ILE A 33 -8.79 -6.28 -11.49
CA ILE A 33 -10.23 -6.60 -11.35
C ILE A 33 -11.12 -5.45 -11.84
N ASN A 34 -10.71 -4.19 -11.64
CA ASN A 34 -11.52 -3.04 -12.02
C ASN A 34 -11.81 -2.99 -13.52
N VAL A 35 -10.89 -3.49 -14.35
CA VAL A 35 -11.08 -3.58 -15.81
C VAL A 35 -12.02 -4.72 -16.18
N ALA A 36 -12.06 -5.79 -15.38
CA ALA A 36 -12.89 -6.97 -15.63
C ALA A 36 -14.35 -6.82 -15.16
N LEU A 37 -14.64 -5.89 -14.22
CA LEU A 37 -15.98 -5.74 -13.65
C LEU A 37 -17.11 -5.62 -14.69
N PRO A 38 -17.00 -4.84 -15.78
CA PRO A 38 -18.06 -4.77 -16.78
C PRO A 38 -18.31 -6.12 -17.49
N ALA A 39 -17.24 -6.87 -17.80
CA ALA A 39 -17.35 -8.19 -18.42
C ALA A 39 -17.95 -9.22 -17.47
N ILE A 40 -17.54 -9.21 -16.19
CA ILE A 40 -18.14 -10.03 -15.12
C ILE A 40 -19.63 -9.73 -14.99
N GLY A 41 -20.02 -8.45 -14.99
CA GLY A 41 -21.42 -8.03 -14.88
C GLY A 41 -22.28 -8.57 -16.01
N LYS A 42 -21.75 -8.52 -17.24
CA LYS A 42 -22.45 -9.03 -18.43
C LYS A 42 -22.58 -10.56 -18.40
N ASP A 43 -21.53 -11.27 -18.01
CA ASP A 43 -21.47 -12.73 -18.02
C ASP A 43 -22.32 -13.36 -16.90
N LEU A 44 -22.21 -12.82 -15.68
CA LEU A 44 -22.96 -13.31 -14.51
C LEU A 44 -24.34 -12.65 -14.32
N GLY A 45 -24.76 -11.76 -15.23
CA GLY A 45 -26.04 -11.05 -15.12
C GLY A 45 -26.16 -10.17 -13.87
N ALA A 46 -25.03 -9.63 -13.38
CA ALA A 46 -24.95 -8.93 -12.11
C ALA A 46 -25.26 -7.43 -12.24
N SER A 47 -25.98 -6.88 -11.25
CA SER A 47 -26.22 -5.43 -11.16
C SER A 47 -24.94 -4.66 -10.81
N GLN A 48 -24.89 -3.37 -11.11
CA GLN A 48 -23.79 -2.47 -10.73
C GLN A 48 -23.53 -2.48 -9.21
N ALA A 49 -24.61 -2.56 -8.40
CA ALA A 49 -24.49 -2.63 -6.95
C ALA A 49 -23.83 -3.94 -6.49
N SER A 50 -24.16 -5.07 -7.12
CA SER A 50 -23.55 -6.36 -6.83
C SER A 50 -22.08 -6.43 -7.26
N LEU A 51 -21.72 -5.76 -8.37
CA LEU A 51 -20.33 -5.67 -8.82
C LEU A 51 -19.45 -4.87 -7.85
N ALA A 52 -19.97 -3.80 -7.27
CA ALA A 52 -19.24 -3.04 -6.25
C ALA A 52 -18.89 -3.93 -5.04
N THR A 53 -19.77 -4.86 -4.64
CA THR A 53 -19.50 -5.75 -3.50
C THR A 53 -18.33 -6.71 -3.74
N VAL A 54 -17.98 -7.02 -4.99
CA VAL A 54 -16.81 -7.84 -5.35
C VAL A 54 -15.50 -7.16 -4.91
N ALA A 55 -15.37 -5.88 -5.21
CA ALA A 55 -14.18 -5.10 -4.82
C ALA A 55 -14.20 -4.76 -3.31
N VAL A 56 -15.35 -4.32 -2.79
CA VAL A 56 -15.51 -3.95 -1.38
C VAL A 56 -15.31 -5.15 -0.47
N GLY A 57 -15.85 -6.32 -0.80
CA GLY A 57 -15.68 -7.56 -0.02
C GLY A 57 -14.22 -7.93 0.17
N TYR A 58 -13.42 -7.81 -0.86
CA TYR A 58 -11.97 -8.01 -0.78
C TYR A 58 -11.29 -7.00 0.16
N LEU A 59 -11.55 -5.70 -0.04
CA LEU A 59 -10.91 -4.63 0.76
C LEU A 59 -11.30 -4.68 2.23
N VAL A 60 -12.57 -4.98 2.53
CA VAL A 60 -13.07 -5.16 3.89
C VAL A 60 -12.39 -6.36 4.55
N SER A 61 -12.37 -7.51 3.88
CA SER A 61 -11.70 -8.70 4.40
C SER A 61 -10.21 -8.48 4.65
N LEU A 62 -9.53 -7.81 3.70
CA LEU A 62 -8.13 -7.41 3.86
C LEU A 62 -7.93 -6.59 5.14
N ALA A 63 -8.78 -5.59 5.39
CA ALA A 63 -8.70 -4.74 6.58
C ALA A 63 -8.93 -5.51 7.89
N VAL A 64 -9.84 -6.49 7.89
CA VAL A 64 -10.15 -7.34 9.04
C VAL A 64 -8.95 -8.21 9.45
N PHE A 65 -8.23 -8.79 8.47
CA PHE A 65 -7.16 -9.75 8.75
C PHE A 65 -5.78 -9.11 8.96
N ILE A 66 -5.56 -7.85 8.54
CA ILE A 66 -4.32 -7.13 8.82
C ILE A 66 -3.97 -7.13 10.31
N PRO A 67 -4.87 -6.76 11.25
CA PRO A 67 -4.56 -6.73 12.69
C PRO A 67 -4.08 -8.06 13.26
N ALA A 68 -4.71 -9.17 12.89
CA ALA A 68 -4.39 -10.50 13.39
C ALA A 68 -3.03 -11.02 12.88
N SER A 69 -2.58 -10.54 11.73
CA SER A 69 -1.44 -11.09 10.99
C SER A 69 -0.13 -11.08 11.78
N GLY A 70 0.13 -10.02 12.55
CA GLY A 70 1.33 -9.87 13.37
C GLY A 70 1.41 -10.93 14.46
N TRP A 71 0.32 -11.09 15.23
CA TRP A 71 0.25 -12.10 16.29
C TRP A 71 0.31 -13.53 15.72
N LEU A 72 -0.41 -13.79 14.62
CA LEU A 72 -0.38 -15.10 13.96
C LEU A 72 1.04 -15.46 13.53
N GLY A 73 1.76 -14.52 12.91
CA GLY A 73 3.15 -14.70 12.49
C GLY A 73 4.09 -14.98 13.67
N ASP A 74 3.95 -14.22 14.76
CA ASP A 74 4.76 -14.39 15.94
C ASP A 74 4.47 -15.73 16.64
N ARG A 75 3.21 -16.11 16.79
CA ARG A 75 2.78 -17.32 17.53
C ARG A 75 3.05 -18.61 16.77
N PHE A 76 2.64 -18.67 15.50
CA PHE A 76 2.67 -19.90 14.71
C PHE A 76 3.89 -20.00 13.81
N GLY A 77 4.61 -18.90 13.64
CA GLY A 77 5.78 -18.80 12.79
C GLY A 77 5.53 -17.98 11.53
N THR A 78 6.49 -17.10 11.20
CA THR A 78 6.34 -16.15 10.10
C THR A 78 6.30 -16.84 8.75
N LYS A 79 7.16 -17.86 8.51
CA LYS A 79 7.13 -18.68 7.29
C LYS A 79 5.78 -19.38 7.11
N ARG A 80 5.32 -20.07 8.17
CA ARG A 80 4.07 -20.84 8.12
C ARG A 80 2.89 -19.93 7.80
N ILE A 81 2.74 -18.81 8.51
CA ILE A 81 1.61 -17.89 8.30
C ILE A 81 1.70 -17.21 6.95
N PHE A 82 2.89 -16.82 6.51
CA PHE A 82 3.07 -16.25 5.18
C PHE A 82 2.68 -17.24 4.06
N LEU A 83 3.08 -18.50 4.17
CA LEU A 83 2.71 -19.53 3.20
C LEU A 83 1.22 -19.86 3.24
N ILE A 84 0.60 -19.92 4.43
CA ILE A 84 -0.86 -20.09 4.55
C ILE A 84 -1.58 -18.91 3.88
N ALA A 85 -1.16 -17.68 4.14
CA ALA A 85 -1.72 -16.48 3.54
C ALA A 85 -1.58 -16.48 2.01
N LEU A 86 -0.40 -16.84 1.49
CA LEU A 86 -0.14 -16.94 0.05
C LEU A 86 -0.93 -18.08 -0.60
N GLY A 87 -1.01 -19.24 0.06
CA GLY A 87 -1.83 -20.36 -0.39
C GLY A 87 -3.32 -20.04 -0.40
N LEU A 88 -3.82 -19.37 0.65
CA LEU A 88 -5.20 -18.91 0.72
C LEU A 88 -5.51 -17.88 -0.37
N PHE A 89 -4.63 -16.89 -0.57
CA PHE A 89 -4.77 -15.90 -1.63
C PHE A 89 -4.79 -16.55 -3.02
N THR A 90 -3.83 -17.42 -3.31
CA THR A 90 -3.69 -18.08 -4.61
C THR A 90 -4.83 -19.07 -4.86
N GLY A 91 -5.20 -19.85 -3.85
CA GLY A 91 -6.32 -20.80 -3.94
C GLY A 91 -7.66 -20.10 -4.10
N ALA A 92 -7.89 -19.02 -3.33
CA ALA A 92 -9.11 -18.21 -3.48
C ALA A 92 -9.15 -17.49 -4.84
N SER A 93 -7.99 -17.07 -5.39
CA SER A 93 -7.92 -16.54 -6.76
C SER A 93 -8.36 -17.60 -7.79
N ALA A 94 -7.94 -18.86 -7.64
CA ALA A 94 -8.42 -19.94 -8.49
C ALA A 94 -9.95 -20.11 -8.39
N LEU A 95 -10.49 -20.07 -7.17
CA LEU A 95 -11.92 -20.15 -6.93
C LEU A 95 -12.68 -18.97 -7.53
N CYS A 96 -12.14 -17.74 -7.46
CA CYS A 96 -12.71 -16.58 -8.14
C CYS A 96 -12.86 -16.80 -9.65
N GLY A 97 -11.83 -17.40 -10.28
CA GLY A 97 -11.88 -17.77 -11.70
C GLY A 97 -12.84 -18.94 -12.02
N LEU A 98 -13.35 -19.65 -11.03
CA LEU A 98 -14.34 -20.74 -11.17
C LEU A 98 -15.75 -20.30 -10.76
N ALA A 99 -15.96 -19.04 -10.35
CA ALA A 99 -17.24 -18.56 -9.87
C ALA A 99 -18.31 -18.60 -10.98
N GLN A 100 -19.48 -19.17 -10.68
CA GLN A 100 -20.61 -19.31 -11.60
C GLN A 100 -21.72 -18.27 -11.37
N ASN A 101 -21.64 -17.54 -10.27
CA ASN A 101 -22.55 -16.45 -9.93
C ASN A 101 -21.83 -15.41 -9.07
N ILE A 102 -22.47 -14.24 -8.91
CA ILE A 102 -21.88 -13.11 -8.21
C ILE A 102 -21.65 -13.39 -6.72
N ASP A 103 -22.52 -14.14 -6.07
CA ASP A 103 -22.42 -14.44 -4.63
C ASP A 103 -21.21 -15.34 -4.35
N GLN A 104 -20.96 -16.35 -5.18
CA GLN A 104 -19.73 -17.16 -5.11
C GLN A 104 -18.49 -16.29 -5.31
N LEU A 105 -18.52 -15.41 -6.31
CA LEU A 105 -17.39 -14.52 -6.57
C LEU A 105 -17.11 -13.63 -5.36
N VAL A 106 -18.12 -13.00 -4.76
CA VAL A 106 -17.97 -12.19 -3.54
C VAL A 106 -17.40 -13.01 -2.38
N MET A 107 -17.94 -14.22 -2.15
CA MET A 107 -17.43 -15.09 -1.08
C MET A 107 -15.95 -15.46 -1.30
N PHE A 108 -15.57 -15.81 -2.52
CA PHE A 108 -14.18 -16.13 -2.85
C PHE A 108 -13.26 -14.91 -2.76
N ARG A 109 -13.75 -13.71 -3.10
CA ARG A 109 -13.04 -12.44 -2.89
C ARG A 109 -12.80 -12.14 -1.42
N ILE A 110 -13.76 -12.44 -0.54
CA ILE A 110 -13.57 -12.32 0.91
C ILE A 110 -12.47 -13.27 1.38
N LEU A 111 -12.45 -14.52 0.93
CA LEU A 111 -11.38 -15.46 1.25
C LEU A 111 -10.02 -15.00 0.73
N GLN A 112 -9.98 -14.47 -0.49
CA GLN A 112 -8.77 -13.94 -1.10
C GLN A 112 -8.25 -12.71 -0.34
N GLY A 113 -9.15 -11.82 0.10
CA GLY A 113 -8.82 -10.66 0.93
C GLY A 113 -8.25 -11.06 2.30
N ALA A 114 -8.72 -12.13 2.90
CA ALA A 114 -8.16 -12.67 4.15
C ALA A 114 -6.69 -13.10 3.96
N GLY A 115 -6.37 -13.79 2.86
CA GLY A 115 -4.98 -14.11 2.50
C GLY A 115 -4.17 -12.83 2.25
N GLY A 116 -4.65 -11.95 1.38
CA GLY A 116 -3.99 -10.70 1.00
C GLY A 116 -3.66 -9.78 2.18
N GLY A 117 -4.59 -9.68 3.16
CA GLY A 117 -4.42 -8.88 4.37
C GLY A 117 -3.28 -9.34 5.27
N MET A 118 -2.97 -10.63 5.29
CA MET A 118 -1.87 -11.18 6.06
C MET A 118 -0.52 -11.08 5.35
N LEU A 119 -0.48 -11.11 4.01
CA LEU A 119 0.76 -11.14 3.23
C LEU A 119 1.67 -9.95 3.51
N THR A 120 1.13 -8.73 3.47
CA THR A 120 1.94 -7.51 3.60
C THR A 120 2.59 -7.36 4.98
N PRO A 121 1.85 -7.43 6.11
CA PRO A 121 2.46 -7.25 7.42
C PRO A 121 3.45 -8.35 7.78
N VAL A 122 3.12 -9.62 7.51
CA VAL A 122 4.00 -10.76 7.80
C VAL A 122 5.25 -10.71 6.94
N GLY A 123 5.11 -10.41 5.63
CA GLY A 123 6.23 -10.27 4.73
C GLY A 123 7.16 -9.11 5.09
N MET A 124 6.61 -7.94 5.49
CA MET A 124 7.40 -6.82 6.01
C MET A 124 8.15 -7.20 7.29
N ALA A 125 7.50 -7.91 8.22
CA ALA A 125 8.13 -8.39 9.44
C ALA A 125 9.33 -9.32 9.12
N MET A 126 9.17 -10.24 8.15
CA MET A 126 10.25 -11.10 7.67
C MET A 126 11.39 -10.28 7.04
N MET A 127 11.07 -9.31 6.18
CA MET A 127 12.06 -8.45 5.54
C MET A 127 12.90 -7.67 6.56
N PHE A 128 12.26 -6.95 7.47
CA PHE A 128 12.98 -6.15 8.46
C PHE A 128 13.68 -6.96 9.55
N ARG A 129 13.44 -8.26 9.61
CA ARG A 129 14.19 -9.18 10.44
C ARG A 129 15.50 -9.62 9.79
N VAL A 130 15.47 -9.99 8.50
CA VAL A 130 16.66 -10.43 7.78
C VAL A 130 17.57 -9.28 7.34
N PHE A 131 17.02 -8.05 7.26
CA PHE A 131 17.76 -6.83 6.96
C PHE A 131 17.99 -6.01 8.25
N PRO A 132 19.24 -5.90 8.72
CA PRO A 132 19.58 -5.07 9.87
C PRO A 132 19.27 -3.58 9.62
N PRO A 133 19.22 -2.71 10.66
CA PRO A 133 18.83 -1.32 10.53
C PRO A 133 19.58 -0.56 9.43
N GLU A 134 20.88 -0.83 9.25
CA GLU A 134 21.75 -0.19 8.25
C GLU A 134 21.37 -0.56 6.80
N GLU A 135 20.72 -1.71 6.62
CA GLU A 135 20.28 -2.20 5.30
C GLU A 135 18.78 -1.98 5.04
N ARG A 136 18.04 -1.34 5.94
CA ARG A 136 16.58 -1.13 5.80
C ARG A 136 16.21 -0.32 4.57
N VAL A 137 17.04 0.63 4.15
CA VAL A 137 16.88 1.35 2.88
C VAL A 137 16.93 0.39 1.69
N ARG A 138 17.83 -0.60 1.73
CA ARG A 138 17.90 -1.64 0.70
C ARG A 138 16.64 -2.51 0.69
N ALA A 139 16.17 -2.92 1.87
CA ALA A 139 14.90 -3.65 2.01
C ALA A 139 13.73 -2.84 1.44
N SER A 140 13.59 -1.57 1.83
CA SER A 140 12.54 -0.67 1.33
C SER A 140 12.58 -0.53 -0.20
N ARG A 141 13.78 -0.45 -0.80
CA ARG A 141 13.94 -0.40 -2.26
C ARG A 141 13.43 -1.67 -2.94
N ILE A 142 13.67 -2.85 -2.36
CA ILE A 142 13.15 -4.12 -2.90
C ILE A 142 11.62 -4.12 -2.89
N LEU A 143 11.00 -3.57 -1.85
CA LEU A 143 9.54 -3.49 -1.74
C LEU A 143 8.90 -2.52 -2.76
N MET A 144 9.65 -1.53 -3.25
CA MET A 144 9.13 -0.56 -4.22
C MET A 144 8.84 -1.17 -5.58
N VAL A 145 9.57 -2.21 -5.99
CA VAL A 145 9.39 -2.82 -7.33
C VAL A 145 7.95 -3.32 -7.56
N PRO A 146 7.39 -4.21 -6.71
CA PRO A 146 6.01 -4.67 -6.91
C PRO A 146 4.99 -3.54 -6.72
N THR A 147 5.25 -2.63 -5.78
CA THR A 147 4.34 -1.51 -5.49
C THR A 147 4.19 -0.56 -6.69
N ALA A 148 5.25 -0.39 -7.48
CA ALA A 148 5.24 0.48 -8.64
C ALA A 148 4.72 -0.22 -9.91
N LEU A 149 5.17 -1.44 -10.17
CA LEU A 149 4.88 -2.13 -11.45
C LEU A 149 3.47 -2.72 -11.49
N ALA A 150 2.99 -3.31 -10.38
CA ALA A 150 1.72 -4.03 -10.38
C ALA A 150 0.51 -3.13 -10.71
N PRO A 151 0.35 -1.91 -10.12
CA PRO A 151 -0.75 -1.03 -10.47
C PRO A 151 -0.75 -0.61 -11.94
N ALA A 152 0.44 -0.36 -12.50
CA ALA A 152 0.59 0.07 -13.89
C ALA A 152 0.30 -1.06 -14.89
N LEU A 153 0.64 -2.30 -14.54
CA LEU A 153 0.37 -3.48 -15.37
C LEU A 153 -1.08 -3.95 -15.28
N GLY A 154 -1.80 -3.64 -14.19
CA GLY A 154 -3.18 -4.09 -13.98
C GLY A 154 -4.12 -3.77 -15.15
N PRO A 155 -4.29 -2.51 -15.54
CA PRO A 155 -5.17 -2.14 -16.66
C PRO A 155 -4.73 -2.76 -18.00
N VAL A 156 -3.43 -2.82 -18.26
CA VAL A 156 -2.88 -3.38 -19.53
C VAL A 156 -3.15 -4.88 -19.63
N LEU A 157 -2.77 -5.63 -18.59
CA LEU A 157 -2.98 -7.08 -18.55
C LEU A 157 -4.46 -7.41 -18.44
N GLY A 158 -5.23 -6.65 -17.64
CA GLY A 158 -6.67 -6.83 -17.48
C GLY A 158 -7.42 -6.66 -18.80
N GLY A 159 -7.17 -5.58 -19.51
CA GLY A 159 -7.75 -5.34 -20.83
C GLY A 159 -7.40 -6.45 -21.82
N LEU A 160 -6.11 -6.80 -21.92
CA LEU A 160 -5.66 -7.85 -22.82
C LEU A 160 -6.32 -9.21 -22.52
N LEU A 161 -6.41 -9.60 -21.24
CA LEU A 161 -6.99 -10.88 -20.83
C LEU A 161 -8.50 -10.92 -21.04
N VAL A 162 -9.21 -9.83 -20.75
CA VAL A 162 -10.66 -9.72 -20.95
C VAL A 162 -10.99 -9.76 -22.44
N ASP A 163 -10.27 -9.04 -23.29
CA ASP A 163 -10.54 -8.91 -24.71
C ASP A 163 -10.15 -10.17 -25.52
N LYS A 164 -9.03 -10.82 -25.15
CA LYS A 164 -8.46 -11.92 -25.94
C LYS A 164 -8.79 -13.32 -25.40
N ALA A 165 -9.21 -13.40 -24.13
CA ALA A 165 -9.53 -14.69 -23.51
C ALA A 165 -10.89 -14.60 -22.79
N SER A 166 -10.89 -14.34 -21.49
CA SER A 166 -12.10 -14.11 -20.69
C SER A 166 -11.72 -13.46 -19.36
N TRP A 167 -12.72 -12.89 -18.65
CA TRP A 167 -12.52 -12.29 -17.33
C TRP A 167 -11.95 -13.27 -16.28
N HIS A 168 -12.18 -14.57 -16.41
CA HIS A 168 -11.67 -15.61 -15.51
C HIS A 168 -10.12 -15.58 -15.44
N TRP A 169 -9.45 -15.26 -16.54
CA TRP A 169 -8.00 -15.20 -16.62
C TRP A 169 -7.38 -14.08 -15.78
N VAL A 170 -8.18 -13.07 -15.44
CA VAL A 170 -7.76 -12.00 -14.51
C VAL A 170 -7.40 -12.57 -13.13
N PHE A 171 -8.06 -13.64 -12.75
CA PHE A 171 -7.76 -14.37 -11.51
C PHE A 171 -6.69 -15.44 -11.70
N TYR A 172 -6.74 -16.17 -12.83
CA TYR A 172 -5.77 -17.24 -13.09
C TYR A 172 -4.35 -16.75 -13.30
N ILE A 173 -4.13 -15.51 -13.71
CA ILE A 173 -2.78 -14.92 -13.86
C ILE A 173 -2.00 -14.90 -12.53
N ASN A 174 -2.69 -14.89 -11.39
CA ASN A 174 -2.07 -14.94 -10.08
C ASN A 174 -1.50 -16.33 -9.72
N LEU A 175 -2.03 -17.40 -10.33
CA LEU A 175 -1.69 -18.78 -9.97
C LEU A 175 -0.23 -19.16 -10.26
N PRO A 176 0.31 -18.93 -11.46
CA PRO A 176 1.70 -19.30 -11.75
C PRO A 176 2.69 -18.65 -10.80
N VAL A 177 2.53 -17.36 -10.55
CA VAL A 177 3.42 -16.59 -9.66
C VAL A 177 3.21 -16.99 -8.21
N GLY A 178 1.94 -17.12 -7.76
CA GLY A 178 1.59 -17.52 -6.40
C GLY A 178 2.09 -18.94 -6.07
N ILE A 179 1.88 -19.90 -6.96
CA ILE A 179 2.36 -21.28 -6.79
C ILE A 179 3.90 -21.34 -6.78
N ALA A 180 4.56 -20.65 -7.71
CA ALA A 180 6.03 -20.60 -7.76
C ALA A 180 6.60 -20.00 -6.47
N ALA A 181 6.03 -18.87 -5.99
CA ALA A 181 6.44 -18.22 -4.75
C ALA A 181 6.16 -19.11 -3.52
N PHE A 182 5.02 -19.83 -3.51
CA PHE A 182 4.67 -20.76 -2.45
C PHE A 182 5.66 -21.92 -2.36
N VAL A 183 5.93 -22.60 -3.48
CA VAL A 183 6.87 -23.74 -3.53
C VAL A 183 8.28 -23.28 -3.18
N PHE A 184 8.74 -22.18 -3.75
CA PHE A 184 10.06 -21.63 -3.42
C PHE A 184 10.16 -21.23 -1.95
N GLY A 185 9.12 -20.60 -1.40
CA GLY A 185 9.05 -20.24 0.01
C GLY A 185 9.00 -21.47 0.93
N LEU A 186 8.27 -22.52 0.55
CA LEU A 186 8.22 -23.78 1.29
C LEU A 186 9.62 -24.42 1.42
N MET A 187 10.40 -24.38 0.34
CA MET A 187 11.72 -25.02 0.28
C MET A 187 12.81 -24.20 0.98
N PHE A 188 12.79 -22.87 0.89
CA PHE A 188 13.96 -22.04 1.21
C PHE A 188 13.74 -21.01 2.31
N LEU A 189 12.50 -20.69 2.74
CA LEU A 189 12.29 -19.79 3.85
C LEU A 189 12.63 -20.47 5.18
N ASP A 190 13.32 -19.74 6.05
CA ASP A 190 13.54 -20.15 7.43
C ASP A 190 12.33 -19.81 8.30
N GLU A 191 12.00 -20.72 9.24
CA GLU A 191 10.93 -20.48 10.20
C GLU A 191 11.44 -19.64 11.38
N TYR A 192 10.64 -18.67 11.75
CA TYR A 192 10.86 -17.90 12.96
C TYR A 192 9.57 -17.80 13.77
N LYS A 193 9.68 -18.07 15.06
CA LYS A 193 8.62 -17.93 16.06
C LYS A 193 9.10 -17.02 17.18
N ASN A 194 8.21 -16.19 17.68
CA ASN A 194 8.47 -15.42 18.89
C ASN A 194 8.02 -16.26 20.11
N PRO A 195 8.94 -16.72 20.98
CA PRO A 195 8.56 -17.51 22.14
C PRO A 195 7.62 -16.75 23.11
N ASN A 196 7.64 -15.41 23.05
CA ASN A 196 6.86 -14.52 23.91
C ASN A 196 5.64 -13.91 23.18
N ALA A 197 5.07 -14.62 22.21
CA ALA A 197 3.94 -14.10 21.41
C ALA A 197 2.66 -13.82 22.21
N GLY A 198 2.55 -14.40 23.42
CA GLY A 198 1.42 -14.19 24.31
C GLY A 198 0.12 -14.89 23.88
N ARG A 199 -1.00 -14.51 24.50
CA ARG A 199 -2.33 -15.03 24.16
C ARG A 199 -2.98 -14.20 23.07
N PHE A 200 -3.88 -14.83 22.28
CA PHE A 200 -4.65 -14.12 21.27
C PHE A 200 -5.66 -13.17 21.93
N ASP A 201 -5.63 -11.92 21.53
CA ASP A 201 -6.58 -10.90 21.97
C ASP A 201 -7.88 -11.00 21.17
N VAL A 202 -8.77 -11.89 21.60
CA VAL A 202 -10.09 -12.09 20.95
C VAL A 202 -10.93 -10.80 20.95
N PRO A 203 -11.07 -10.07 22.08
CA PRO A 203 -11.79 -8.80 22.08
C PRO A 203 -11.20 -7.78 21.13
N GLY A 204 -9.88 -7.59 21.12
CA GLY A 204 -9.19 -6.68 20.19
C GLY A 204 -9.42 -7.08 18.74
N PHE A 205 -9.38 -8.38 18.40
CA PHE A 205 -9.66 -8.86 17.05
C PHE A 205 -11.10 -8.59 16.60
N ILE A 206 -12.09 -8.87 17.43
CA ILE A 206 -13.50 -8.63 17.10
C ILE A 206 -13.75 -7.14 16.93
N LEU A 207 -13.26 -6.31 17.85
CA LEU A 207 -13.46 -4.86 17.79
C LEU A 207 -12.74 -4.22 16.60
N SER A 208 -11.48 -4.60 16.34
CA SER A 208 -10.75 -4.08 15.19
C SER A 208 -11.33 -4.59 13.87
N GLY A 209 -11.62 -5.90 13.78
CA GLY A 209 -12.18 -6.52 12.59
C GLY A 209 -13.53 -5.93 12.22
N ALA A 210 -14.48 -5.89 13.15
CA ALA A 210 -15.80 -5.30 12.92
C ALA A 210 -15.71 -3.78 12.70
N GLY A 211 -14.89 -3.08 13.50
CA GLY A 211 -14.70 -1.63 13.38
C GLY A 211 -14.13 -1.23 12.01
N PHE A 212 -13.05 -1.90 11.58
CA PHE A 212 -12.45 -1.63 10.27
C PHE A 212 -13.36 -2.06 9.12
N ALA A 213 -14.07 -3.20 9.24
CA ALA A 213 -15.01 -3.64 8.22
C ALA A 213 -16.12 -2.60 7.98
N LEU A 214 -16.74 -2.11 9.04
CA LEU A 214 -17.81 -1.11 8.96
C LEU A 214 -17.29 0.25 8.46
N LEU A 215 -16.12 0.70 8.93
CA LEU A 215 -15.49 1.92 8.43
C LEU A 215 -15.11 1.82 6.97
N MET A 216 -14.47 0.72 6.55
CA MET A 216 -14.08 0.53 5.14
C MET A 216 -15.32 0.49 4.25
N TYR A 217 -16.39 -0.19 4.67
CA TYR A 217 -17.65 -0.19 3.94
C TYR A 217 -18.22 1.22 3.81
N ALA A 218 -18.32 1.97 4.91
CA ALA A 218 -18.84 3.33 4.89
C ALA A 218 -17.99 4.25 4.00
N LEU A 219 -16.66 4.16 4.07
CA LEU A 219 -15.74 4.95 3.26
C LEU A 219 -15.81 4.59 1.77
N SER A 220 -15.91 3.30 1.44
CA SER A 220 -15.97 2.82 0.05
C SER A 220 -17.30 3.18 -0.63
N GLU A 221 -18.41 3.12 0.10
CA GLU A 221 -19.75 3.28 -0.45
C GLU A 221 -20.37 4.66 -0.18
N GLY A 222 -19.74 5.48 0.69
CA GLY A 222 -20.29 6.75 1.13
C GLY A 222 -20.52 7.74 0.00
N ALA A 223 -19.59 7.85 -0.95
CA ALA A 223 -19.70 8.74 -2.09
C ALA A 223 -20.80 8.31 -3.08
N THR A 224 -21.03 6.98 -3.24
CA THR A 224 -21.99 6.42 -4.20
C THR A 224 -23.40 6.34 -3.63
N LYS A 225 -23.55 5.89 -2.37
CA LYS A 225 -24.84 5.74 -1.68
C LYS A 225 -25.32 7.01 -0.95
N GLY A 226 -24.45 8.02 -0.90
CA GLY A 226 -24.68 9.29 -0.17
C GLY A 226 -24.32 9.18 1.31
N TRP A 227 -23.54 10.13 1.79
CA TRP A 227 -23.08 10.22 3.19
C TRP A 227 -24.22 10.37 4.19
N GLY A 228 -25.38 10.93 3.78
CA GLY A 228 -26.60 11.05 4.58
C GLY A 228 -27.46 9.79 4.64
N SER A 229 -27.11 8.75 3.92
CA SER A 229 -27.87 7.48 3.89
C SER A 229 -27.84 6.82 5.29
N PRO A 230 -28.99 6.31 5.81
CA PRO A 230 -29.05 5.65 7.11
C PRO A 230 -28.05 4.48 7.23
N VAL A 231 -27.82 3.73 6.15
CA VAL A 231 -26.87 2.62 6.12
C VAL A 231 -25.43 3.11 6.28
N ILE A 232 -25.04 4.17 5.55
CA ILE A 232 -23.68 4.73 5.62
C ILE A 232 -23.45 5.39 6.98
N LEU A 233 -24.41 6.16 7.48
CA LEU A 233 -24.31 6.79 8.81
C LEU A 233 -24.21 5.73 9.91
N SER A 234 -25.08 4.72 9.90
CA SER A 234 -25.07 3.67 10.93
C SER A 234 -23.79 2.84 10.89
N THR A 235 -23.32 2.44 9.72
CA THR A 235 -22.07 1.67 9.57
C THR A 235 -20.85 2.51 9.92
N GLY A 236 -20.79 3.78 9.50
CA GLY A 236 -19.70 4.70 9.82
C GLY A 236 -19.61 5.01 11.32
N ILE A 237 -20.75 5.34 11.96
CA ILE A 237 -20.80 5.61 13.40
C ILE A 237 -20.49 4.35 14.21
N ALA A 238 -21.09 3.20 13.89
CA ALA A 238 -20.82 1.94 14.56
C ALA A 238 -19.35 1.55 14.41
N GLY A 239 -18.79 1.65 13.20
CA GLY A 239 -17.38 1.40 12.92
C GLY A 239 -16.45 2.30 13.75
N LEU A 240 -16.75 3.59 13.85
CA LEU A 240 -15.99 4.54 14.66
C LEU A 240 -16.07 4.19 16.16
N ILE A 241 -17.26 3.89 16.67
CA ILE A 241 -17.45 3.49 18.08
C ILE A 241 -16.64 2.22 18.38
N LEU A 242 -16.68 1.22 17.51
CA LEU A 242 -15.91 -0.01 17.69
C LEU A 242 -14.40 0.24 17.64
N CYS A 243 -13.91 1.10 16.74
CA CYS A 243 -12.51 1.48 16.69
C CYS A 243 -12.07 2.25 17.95
N VAL A 244 -12.90 3.13 18.48
CA VAL A 244 -12.63 3.82 19.75
C VAL A 244 -12.62 2.81 20.90
N ALA A 245 -13.60 1.90 20.97
CA ALA A 245 -13.64 0.83 21.96
C ALA A 245 -12.39 -0.07 21.87
N MET A 246 -11.97 -0.42 20.65
CA MET A 246 -10.73 -1.16 20.38
C MET A 246 -9.53 -0.45 21.02
N VAL A 247 -9.36 0.88 20.78
CA VAL A 247 -8.23 1.65 21.37
C VAL A 247 -8.24 1.53 22.90
N PHE A 248 -9.40 1.66 23.55
CA PHE A 248 -9.49 1.52 25.02
C PHE A 248 -9.14 0.13 25.50
N VAL A 249 -9.57 -0.94 24.79
CA VAL A 249 -9.27 -2.32 25.11
C VAL A 249 -7.78 -2.59 24.94
N GLU A 250 -7.20 -2.25 23.77
CA GLU A 250 -5.79 -2.47 23.43
C GLU A 250 -4.82 -1.75 24.39
N LEU A 251 -5.20 -0.59 24.93
CA LEU A 251 -4.40 0.12 25.92
C LEU A 251 -4.43 -0.54 27.32
N ARG A 252 -5.47 -1.34 27.64
CA ARG A 252 -5.65 -2.00 28.93
C ARG A 252 -5.17 -3.44 28.96
N VAL A 253 -5.26 -4.15 27.84
CA VAL A 253 -4.84 -5.55 27.73
C VAL A 253 -3.32 -5.66 27.86
N LYS A 254 -2.85 -6.71 28.57
CA LYS A 254 -1.41 -6.97 28.77
C LYS A 254 -0.70 -7.35 27.46
N GLU A 255 -1.37 -8.09 26.61
CA GLU A 255 -0.86 -8.64 25.35
C GLU A 255 -1.78 -8.19 24.19
N PRO A 256 -1.74 -6.89 23.82
CA PRO A 256 -2.62 -6.35 22.80
C PRO A 256 -2.24 -6.90 21.42
N MET A 257 -3.25 -7.08 20.55
CA MET A 257 -3.04 -7.48 19.17
C MET A 257 -2.43 -6.34 18.33
N LEU A 258 -2.94 -5.12 18.51
CA LEU A 258 -2.36 -3.90 17.97
C LEU A 258 -1.58 -3.19 19.09
N GLN A 259 -0.26 -3.27 19.03
CA GLN A 259 0.58 -2.67 20.06
C GLN A 259 0.62 -1.14 19.96
N LEU A 260 -0.49 -0.47 20.31
CA LEU A 260 -0.64 1.00 20.23
C LEU A 260 0.43 1.74 21.07
N ARG A 261 1.07 1.07 22.02
CA ARG A 261 2.18 1.63 22.80
C ARG A 261 3.39 2.00 21.92
N LEU A 262 3.55 1.37 20.75
CA LEU A 262 4.58 1.76 19.77
C LEU A 262 4.39 3.19 19.25
N LEU A 263 3.16 3.71 19.26
CA LEU A 263 2.86 5.10 18.91
C LEU A 263 3.40 6.12 19.94
N ARG A 264 3.91 5.67 21.08
CA ARG A 264 4.62 6.54 22.02
C ARG A 264 6.02 6.91 21.53
N ASP A 265 6.62 6.08 20.68
CA ASP A 265 7.86 6.45 20.02
C ASP A 265 7.60 7.55 19.01
N ARG A 266 8.29 8.68 19.19
CA ARG A 266 8.11 9.89 18.38
C ARG A 266 8.37 9.65 16.89
N LEU A 267 9.39 8.87 16.57
CA LEU A 267 9.72 8.58 15.17
C LEU A 267 8.67 7.71 14.54
N PHE A 268 8.22 6.65 15.25
CA PHE A 268 7.20 5.74 14.76
C PHE A 268 5.86 6.46 14.50
N ILE A 269 5.37 7.28 15.46
CA ILE A 269 4.10 8.00 15.25
C ILE A 269 4.21 9.04 14.11
N SER A 270 5.32 9.81 14.07
CA SER A 270 5.49 10.81 13.02
C SER A 270 5.54 10.18 11.62
N THR A 271 6.26 9.07 11.46
CA THR A 271 6.34 8.34 10.18
C THR A 271 5.00 7.70 9.80
N ASN A 272 4.21 7.23 10.78
CA ASN A 272 2.87 6.70 10.54
C ASN A 272 1.88 7.78 10.10
N ILE A 273 1.93 8.98 10.70
CA ILE A 273 1.13 10.14 10.27
C ILE A 273 1.49 10.51 8.82
N VAL A 274 2.78 10.64 8.52
CA VAL A 274 3.23 10.91 7.15
C VAL A 274 2.78 9.82 6.19
N SER A 275 2.85 8.53 6.58
CA SER A 275 2.38 7.40 5.80
C SER A 275 0.89 7.49 5.49
N MET A 276 0.07 7.80 6.47
CA MET A 276 -1.37 7.94 6.33
C MET A 276 -1.73 9.07 5.36
N ILE A 277 -1.14 10.25 5.54
CA ILE A 277 -1.40 11.42 4.68
C ILE A 277 -0.88 11.19 3.26
N ASN A 278 0.34 10.62 3.12
CA ASN A 278 0.90 10.28 1.82
C ASN A 278 0.02 9.29 1.06
N SER A 279 -0.48 8.24 1.76
CA SER A 279 -1.35 7.25 1.13
C SER A 279 -2.68 7.86 0.70
N ALA A 280 -3.23 8.79 1.48
CA ALA A 280 -4.44 9.52 1.11
C ALA A 280 -4.23 10.40 -0.14
N ALA A 281 -3.16 11.18 -0.18
CA ALA A 281 -2.87 12.07 -1.29
C ALA A 281 -2.55 11.29 -2.58
N PHE A 282 -1.62 10.33 -2.50
CA PHE A 282 -1.11 9.61 -3.64
C PHE A 282 -2.17 8.69 -4.28
N LEU A 283 -2.83 7.84 -3.47
CA LEU A 283 -3.89 6.97 -4.00
C LEU A 283 -5.12 7.76 -4.43
N GLY A 284 -5.34 8.94 -3.83
CA GLY A 284 -6.32 9.88 -4.31
C GLY A 284 -6.02 10.37 -5.74
N VAL A 285 -4.78 10.76 -6.05
CA VAL A 285 -4.38 11.12 -7.42
C VAL A 285 -4.57 9.95 -8.38
N LEU A 286 -4.15 8.74 -7.97
CA LEU A 286 -4.31 7.51 -8.78
C LEU A 286 -5.77 7.11 -8.98
N TYR A 287 -6.67 7.53 -8.12
CA TYR A 287 -8.12 7.33 -8.28
C TYR A 287 -8.74 8.36 -9.24
N VAL A 288 -8.42 9.64 -9.06
CA VAL A 288 -9.03 10.74 -9.83
C VAL A 288 -8.53 10.75 -11.27
N PHE A 289 -7.23 10.49 -11.51
CA PHE A 289 -6.62 10.59 -12.83
C PHE A 289 -7.26 9.67 -13.88
N PRO A 290 -7.42 8.35 -13.63
CA PRO A 290 -8.10 7.49 -14.60
C PRO A 290 -9.56 7.88 -14.85
N LEU A 291 -10.27 8.31 -13.82
CA LEU A 291 -11.65 8.78 -13.97
C LEU A 291 -11.74 9.99 -14.91
N MET A 292 -10.86 10.97 -14.71
CA MET A 292 -10.79 12.13 -15.60
C MET A 292 -10.49 11.72 -17.05
N GLN A 293 -9.47 10.87 -17.28
CA GLN A 293 -9.09 10.45 -18.61
C GLN A 293 -10.21 9.67 -19.32
N GLN A 294 -10.92 8.79 -18.62
CA GLN A 294 -11.96 7.95 -19.22
C GLN A 294 -13.31 8.68 -19.31
N GLN A 295 -13.75 9.35 -18.24
CA GLN A 295 -15.08 9.94 -18.18
C GLN A 295 -15.14 11.35 -18.81
N ALA A 296 -14.09 12.16 -18.62
CA ALA A 296 -14.08 13.51 -19.14
C ALA A 296 -13.50 13.59 -20.58
N PHE A 297 -12.44 12.83 -20.85
CA PHE A 297 -11.76 12.88 -22.16
C PHE A 297 -12.09 11.69 -23.07
N GLY A 298 -12.93 10.74 -22.62
CA GLY A 298 -13.40 9.60 -23.44
C GLY A 298 -12.31 8.60 -23.82
N LYS A 299 -11.14 8.62 -23.14
CA LYS A 299 -10.05 7.70 -23.43
C LYS A 299 -10.39 6.27 -22.99
N SER A 300 -9.88 5.31 -23.72
CA SER A 300 -10.00 3.89 -23.36
C SER A 300 -9.20 3.58 -22.08
N ALA A 301 -9.54 2.46 -21.44
CA ALA A 301 -8.80 1.97 -20.28
C ALA A 301 -7.32 1.71 -20.60
N LEU A 302 -7.03 1.21 -21.82
CA LEU A 302 -5.66 0.97 -22.28
C LEU A 302 -4.88 2.28 -22.45
N GLU A 303 -5.46 3.29 -23.12
CA GLU A 303 -4.83 4.60 -23.29
C GLU A 303 -4.56 5.27 -21.93
N THR A 304 -5.51 5.20 -21.02
CA THR A 304 -5.36 5.70 -19.65
C THR A 304 -4.25 4.96 -18.91
N GLY A 305 -4.20 3.64 -19.04
CA GLY A 305 -3.13 2.80 -18.45
C GLY A 305 -1.75 3.18 -18.99
N LEU A 306 -1.62 3.40 -20.30
CA LEU A 306 -0.37 3.83 -20.93
C LEU A 306 0.07 5.23 -20.47
N LEU A 307 -0.85 6.14 -20.20
CA LEU A 307 -0.54 7.46 -19.63
C LEU A 307 -0.11 7.36 -18.15
N THR A 308 -0.64 6.40 -17.41
CA THR A 308 -0.27 6.18 -15.98
C THR A 308 1.03 5.39 -15.84
N PHE A 309 1.35 4.51 -16.82
CA PHE A 309 2.49 3.60 -16.74
C PHE A 309 3.87 4.26 -16.47
N PRO A 310 4.17 5.47 -17.00
CA PRO A 310 5.42 6.19 -16.73
C PRO A 310 5.67 6.46 -15.23
N GLU A 311 4.63 6.53 -14.41
CA GLU A 311 4.73 6.64 -12.95
C GLU A 311 5.56 5.49 -12.36
N ALA A 312 5.32 4.25 -12.80
CA ALA A 312 6.08 3.09 -12.34
C ALA A 312 7.58 3.22 -12.67
N PHE A 313 7.92 3.71 -13.85
CA PHE A 313 9.31 4.00 -14.21
C PHE A 313 9.90 5.10 -13.32
N GLY A 314 9.13 6.15 -13.04
CA GLY A 314 9.53 7.20 -12.11
C GLY A 314 9.92 6.64 -10.75
N VAL A 315 9.08 5.78 -10.16
CA VAL A 315 9.38 5.09 -8.91
C VAL A 315 10.66 4.27 -9.03
N VAL A 316 10.75 3.35 -10.00
CA VAL A 316 11.88 2.43 -10.14
C VAL A 316 13.19 3.17 -10.36
N ILE A 317 13.22 4.16 -11.23
CA ILE A 317 14.41 4.95 -11.51
C ILE A 317 14.82 5.77 -10.28
N ALA A 318 13.86 6.49 -9.65
CA ALA A 318 14.17 7.30 -8.48
C ALA A 318 14.66 6.49 -7.30
N THR A 319 14.22 5.22 -7.12
CA THR A 319 14.72 4.36 -6.03
C THR A 319 16.23 4.17 -6.06
N GLN A 320 16.88 4.28 -7.24
CA GLN A 320 18.32 4.07 -7.37
C GLN A 320 19.11 5.21 -6.70
N TRP A 321 18.70 6.46 -6.89
CA TRP A 321 19.41 7.59 -6.26
C TRP A 321 18.86 7.94 -4.88
N VAL A 322 17.57 7.75 -4.61
CA VAL A 322 17.01 8.00 -3.27
C VAL A 322 17.72 7.15 -2.22
N SER A 323 17.98 5.87 -2.51
CA SER A 323 18.72 5.00 -1.59
C SER A 323 20.16 5.43 -1.36
N ARG A 324 20.78 6.16 -2.30
CA ARG A 324 22.12 6.76 -2.14
C ARG A 324 22.06 8.10 -1.41
N LEU A 325 20.99 8.87 -1.63
CA LEU A 325 20.80 10.18 -0.98
C LEU A 325 20.37 10.06 0.48
N TYR A 326 19.62 9.00 0.82
CA TYR A 326 19.08 8.81 2.17
C TYR A 326 20.12 8.95 3.30
N PRO A 327 21.31 8.30 3.23
CA PRO A 327 22.32 8.40 4.29
C PRO A 327 22.94 9.79 4.44
N VAL A 328 22.81 10.65 3.43
CA VAL A 328 23.42 11.99 3.40
C VAL A 328 22.40 13.07 3.74
N VAL A 329 21.21 12.99 3.12
CA VAL A 329 20.17 14.02 3.20
C VAL A 329 19.28 13.81 4.43
N GLY A 330 19.09 12.55 4.84
CA GLY A 330 18.21 12.13 5.93
C GLY A 330 16.74 11.99 5.53
N PRO A 331 15.94 11.28 6.38
CA PRO A 331 14.53 11.00 6.10
C PRO A 331 13.65 12.24 6.03
N ARG A 332 13.89 13.22 6.91
CA ARG A 332 13.10 14.46 7.02
C ARG A 332 12.99 15.20 5.69
N ARG A 333 14.16 15.53 5.11
CA ARG A 333 14.22 16.35 3.89
C ARG A 333 13.76 15.60 2.66
N LEU A 334 14.08 14.30 2.58
CA LEU A 334 13.66 13.47 1.45
C LEU A 334 12.14 13.29 1.42
N MET A 335 11.51 12.98 2.57
CA MET A 335 10.05 12.85 2.65
C MET A 335 9.34 14.17 2.37
N ALA A 336 9.80 15.27 2.96
CA ALA A 336 9.21 16.59 2.72
C ALA A 336 9.33 16.99 1.23
N GLY A 337 10.51 16.82 0.62
CA GLY A 337 10.74 17.11 -0.80
C GLY A 337 9.88 16.23 -1.72
N GLY A 338 9.78 14.94 -1.43
CA GLY A 338 8.93 14.02 -2.18
C GLY A 338 7.44 14.38 -2.11
N LEU A 339 6.94 14.74 -0.91
CA LEU A 339 5.55 15.16 -0.72
C LEU A 339 5.26 16.49 -1.43
N LEU A 340 6.19 17.45 -1.40
CA LEU A 340 6.07 18.68 -2.19
C LEU A 340 6.10 18.39 -3.70
N GLY A 341 6.88 17.41 -4.15
CA GLY A 341 6.87 16.94 -5.53
C GLY A 341 5.50 16.37 -5.93
N ILE A 342 4.89 15.51 -5.08
CA ILE A 342 3.53 15.00 -5.29
C ILE A 342 2.52 16.16 -5.34
N ALA A 343 2.63 17.12 -4.41
CA ALA A 343 1.76 18.30 -4.38
C ALA A 343 1.86 19.13 -5.66
N GLY A 344 3.10 19.39 -6.14
CA GLY A 344 3.33 20.11 -7.39
C GLY A 344 2.77 19.38 -8.61
N CYS A 345 2.98 18.06 -8.71
CA CYS A 345 2.41 17.26 -9.80
C CYS A 345 0.88 17.27 -9.75
N ALA A 346 0.27 17.08 -8.57
CA ALA A 346 -1.19 17.13 -8.42
C ALA A 346 -1.75 18.53 -8.78
N ALA A 347 -1.08 19.60 -8.35
CA ALA A 347 -1.46 20.96 -8.73
C ALA A 347 -1.34 21.22 -10.24
N LEU A 348 -0.34 20.65 -10.92
CA LEU A 348 -0.22 20.74 -12.38
C LEU A 348 -1.25 19.86 -13.10
N LEU A 349 -1.61 18.69 -12.54
CA LEU A 349 -2.70 17.85 -13.05
C LEU A 349 -4.06 18.55 -12.97
N SER A 350 -4.25 19.49 -12.03
CA SER A 350 -5.47 20.30 -11.97
C SER A 350 -5.60 21.35 -13.10
N LEU A 351 -4.59 21.48 -13.93
CA LEU A 351 -4.60 22.37 -15.10
C LEU A 351 -4.73 21.59 -16.41
N VAL A 352 -4.80 20.27 -16.36
CA VAL A 352 -4.91 19.40 -17.54
C VAL A 352 -6.31 19.49 -18.13
N ASP A 353 -6.37 19.72 -19.43
CA ASP A 353 -7.57 19.77 -20.25
C ASP A 353 -7.50 18.78 -21.43
N GLY A 354 -8.49 18.83 -22.33
CA GLY A 354 -8.56 17.97 -23.52
C GLY A 354 -7.45 18.20 -24.53
N ASP A 355 -6.86 19.40 -24.56
CA ASP A 355 -5.84 19.84 -25.54
C ASP A 355 -4.43 19.65 -24.98
N THR A 356 -4.30 19.24 -23.72
CA THR A 356 -3.00 19.05 -23.06
C THR A 356 -2.19 17.94 -23.74
N PRO A 357 -0.95 18.23 -24.18
CA PRO A 357 -0.11 17.24 -24.84
C PRO A 357 0.14 16.01 -23.98
N ALA A 358 -0.03 14.80 -24.55
CA ALA A 358 0.20 13.55 -23.84
C ALA A 358 1.61 13.46 -23.22
N ALA A 359 2.62 14.05 -23.87
CA ALA A 359 3.99 14.10 -23.36
C ALA A 359 4.10 14.81 -22.01
N LEU A 360 3.32 15.88 -21.77
CA LEU A 360 3.28 16.58 -20.50
C LEU A 360 2.65 15.70 -19.42
N ILE A 361 1.54 15.01 -19.72
CA ILE A 361 0.87 14.08 -18.81
C ILE A 361 1.82 12.94 -18.42
N VAL A 362 2.51 12.35 -19.40
CA VAL A 362 3.55 11.31 -19.19
C VAL A 362 4.66 11.82 -18.28
N GLY A 363 5.14 13.05 -18.50
CA GLY A 363 6.15 13.68 -17.64
C GLY A 363 5.66 13.90 -16.22
N LEU A 364 4.42 14.36 -16.03
CA LEU A 364 3.81 14.56 -14.70
C LEU A 364 3.62 13.23 -13.96
N MET A 365 3.17 12.18 -14.64
CA MET A 365 3.03 10.85 -14.05
C MET A 365 4.41 10.29 -13.64
N PHE A 366 5.42 10.41 -14.51
CA PHE A 366 6.79 10.02 -14.15
C PHE A 366 7.32 10.76 -12.92
N LEU A 367 7.14 12.08 -12.85
CA LEU A 367 7.55 12.88 -11.70
C LEU A 367 6.75 12.55 -10.44
N THR A 368 5.46 12.22 -10.55
CA THR A 368 4.64 11.75 -9.43
C THR A 368 5.22 10.47 -8.84
N GLY A 369 5.56 9.50 -9.69
CA GLY A 369 6.21 8.26 -9.26
C GLY A 369 7.60 8.49 -8.66
N ALA A 370 8.43 9.33 -9.28
CA ALA A 370 9.74 9.69 -8.75
C ALA A 370 9.60 10.34 -7.36
N SER A 371 8.65 11.24 -7.19
CA SER A 371 8.35 11.89 -5.91
C SER A 371 7.89 10.89 -4.85
N MET A 372 7.07 9.90 -5.24
CA MET A 372 6.62 8.82 -4.36
C MET A 372 7.80 8.00 -3.80
N ALA A 373 8.81 7.69 -4.61
CA ALA A 373 10.00 6.99 -4.15
C ALA A 373 10.77 7.78 -3.05
N HIS A 374 10.80 9.12 -3.17
CA HIS A 374 11.42 10.01 -2.17
C HIS A 374 10.67 10.02 -0.84
N VAL A 375 9.41 9.61 -0.80
CA VAL A 375 8.63 9.47 0.44
C VAL A 375 8.73 8.05 0.99
N MET A 376 8.41 7.03 0.18
CA MET A 376 8.18 5.67 0.66
C MET A 376 9.45 5.01 1.19
N ILE A 377 10.61 5.17 0.52
CA ILE A 377 11.86 4.54 0.94
C ILE A 377 12.31 5.08 2.32
N PRO A 378 12.47 6.41 2.50
CA PRO A 378 12.86 6.94 3.80
C PRO A 378 11.82 6.67 4.88
N MET A 379 10.53 6.74 4.55
CA MET A 379 9.44 6.51 5.49
C MET A 379 9.48 5.10 6.07
N GLN A 380 9.57 4.05 5.23
CA GLN A 380 9.65 2.68 5.70
C GLN A 380 10.93 2.41 6.50
N ALA A 381 12.07 2.90 6.01
CA ALA A 381 13.35 2.72 6.72
C ALA A 381 13.33 3.39 8.10
N ALA A 382 12.80 4.62 8.20
CA ALA A 382 12.72 5.38 9.45
C ALA A 382 11.66 4.81 10.41
N ALA A 383 10.48 4.40 9.92
CA ALA A 383 9.43 3.84 10.76
C ALA A 383 9.92 2.67 11.63
N PHE A 384 10.75 1.81 11.05
CA PHE A 384 11.27 0.64 11.76
C PHE A 384 12.67 0.85 12.39
N ALA A 385 13.24 2.06 12.33
CA ALA A 385 14.62 2.32 12.78
C ALA A 385 14.86 1.98 14.25
N ARG A 386 13.86 2.20 15.12
CA ARG A 386 13.93 1.98 16.57
C ARG A 386 13.15 0.75 17.03
N THR A 387 12.47 0.06 16.11
CA THR A 387 11.68 -1.14 16.46
C THR A 387 12.61 -2.30 16.78
N ALA A 388 12.38 -2.94 17.92
CA ALA A 388 13.08 -4.16 18.31
C ALA A 388 12.72 -5.30 17.33
N PRO A 389 13.64 -6.21 17.01
CA PRO A 389 13.35 -7.35 16.11
C PRO A 389 12.14 -8.18 16.54
N ALA A 390 11.91 -8.33 17.87
CA ALA A 390 10.76 -9.05 18.42
C ALA A 390 9.42 -8.35 18.15
N ASP A 391 9.41 -7.03 17.96
CA ASP A 391 8.19 -6.23 17.76
C ASP A 391 7.93 -5.94 16.27
N ASN A 392 8.79 -6.38 15.36
CA ASN A 392 8.64 -6.09 13.92
C ASN A 392 7.28 -6.55 13.35
N GLY A 393 6.73 -7.67 13.80
CA GLY A 393 5.42 -8.16 13.38
C GLY A 393 4.30 -7.18 13.76
N ARG A 394 4.26 -6.77 15.02
CA ARG A 394 3.27 -5.82 15.56
C ARG A 394 3.40 -4.43 14.98
N ALA A 395 4.64 -3.95 14.82
CA ALA A 395 4.93 -2.67 14.17
C ALA A 395 4.49 -2.66 12.69
N SER A 396 4.79 -3.74 11.95
CA SER A 396 4.35 -3.89 10.55
C SER A 396 2.83 -3.91 10.42
N THR A 397 2.15 -4.61 11.32
CA THR A 397 0.68 -4.63 11.37
C THR A 397 0.13 -3.22 11.56
N LEU A 398 0.60 -2.49 12.58
CA LEU A 398 0.12 -1.15 12.89
C LEU A 398 0.41 -0.15 11.74
N PHE A 399 1.60 -0.23 11.15
CA PHE A 399 1.98 0.57 9.99
C PHE A 399 1.05 0.32 8.78
N ASN A 400 0.72 -0.96 8.51
CA ASN A 400 -0.16 -1.29 7.39
C ASN A 400 -1.63 -0.92 7.64
N VAL A 401 -2.14 -1.07 8.87
CA VAL A 401 -3.48 -0.61 9.25
C VAL A 401 -3.62 0.88 8.98
N GLN A 402 -2.69 1.70 9.47
CA GLN A 402 -2.74 3.15 9.29
C GLN A 402 -2.61 3.56 7.82
N ARG A 403 -1.73 2.90 7.06
CA ARG A 403 -1.59 3.10 5.62
C ARG A 403 -2.90 2.79 4.89
N GLN A 404 -3.57 1.69 5.23
CA GLN A 404 -4.83 1.28 4.61
C GLN A 404 -5.96 2.26 4.93
N LEU A 405 -6.06 2.71 6.18
CA LEU A 405 -7.02 3.75 6.59
C LEU A 405 -6.77 5.05 5.84
N GLY A 406 -5.51 5.48 5.73
CA GLY A 406 -5.15 6.67 4.97
C GLY A 406 -5.58 6.57 3.50
N SER A 407 -5.32 5.42 2.86
CA SER A 407 -5.73 5.16 1.48
C SER A 407 -7.24 5.29 1.29
N ALA A 408 -8.01 4.64 2.16
CA ALA A 408 -9.46 4.65 2.09
C ALA A 408 -10.05 6.06 2.34
N LEU A 409 -9.51 6.79 3.33
CA LEU A 409 -9.92 8.16 3.62
C LEU A 409 -9.63 9.10 2.45
N GLY A 410 -8.46 8.96 1.82
CA GLY A 410 -8.08 9.79 0.66
C GLY A 410 -9.01 9.56 -0.53
N VAL A 411 -9.22 8.30 -0.91
CA VAL A 411 -10.13 7.95 -1.99
C VAL A 411 -11.56 8.40 -1.68
N ALA A 412 -12.07 8.16 -0.46
CA ALA A 412 -13.41 8.56 -0.05
C ALA A 412 -13.60 10.09 -0.10
N LEU A 413 -12.60 10.85 0.35
CA LEU A 413 -12.61 12.31 0.31
C LEU A 413 -12.70 12.82 -1.14
N LEU A 414 -11.82 12.32 -2.02
CA LEU A 414 -11.80 12.79 -3.41
C LEU A 414 -13.02 12.31 -4.21
N ALA A 415 -13.50 11.09 -3.97
CA ALA A 415 -14.76 10.61 -4.52
C ALA A 415 -15.96 11.47 -4.09
N SER A 416 -15.98 11.93 -2.83
CA SER A 416 -17.03 12.82 -2.32
C SER A 416 -16.97 14.19 -2.97
N ILE A 417 -15.79 14.73 -3.25
CA ILE A 417 -15.62 15.99 -3.99
C ILE A 417 -16.18 15.83 -5.42
N LEU A 418 -15.81 14.75 -6.11
CA LEU A 418 -16.32 14.46 -7.45
C LEU A 418 -17.85 14.33 -7.46
N ALA A 419 -18.42 13.63 -6.48
CA ALA A 419 -19.87 13.46 -6.35
C ALA A 419 -20.58 14.77 -5.97
N GLY A 420 -19.99 15.57 -5.08
CA GLY A 420 -20.57 16.82 -4.58
C GLY A 420 -20.58 17.94 -5.61
N ILE A 421 -19.53 18.06 -6.42
CA ILE A 421 -19.46 19.05 -7.53
C ILE A 421 -20.19 18.54 -8.77
N GLY A 422 -20.22 17.22 -8.97
CA GLY A 422 -20.78 16.56 -10.14
C GLY A 422 -19.79 16.52 -11.32
N THR A 423 -19.57 15.34 -11.86
CA THR A 423 -18.64 15.10 -12.98
C THR A 423 -19.23 15.44 -14.35
N VAL A 424 -20.52 15.78 -14.39
CA VAL A 424 -21.27 16.13 -15.60
C VAL A 424 -22.05 17.42 -15.38
N THR A 425 -21.96 18.34 -16.33
CA THR A 425 -22.78 19.57 -16.35
C THR A 425 -23.94 19.39 -17.34
N LEU A 426 -25.14 19.53 -16.85
CA LEU A 426 -26.36 19.56 -17.65
C LEU A 426 -26.71 21.02 -17.99
N LYS A 427 -26.36 21.49 -19.18
CA LYS A 427 -26.85 22.77 -19.69
C LYS A 427 -28.22 22.57 -20.35
N SER A 428 -29.21 23.39 -20.00
CA SER A 428 -30.57 23.31 -20.55
C SER A 428 -30.56 23.24 -22.08
N GLY A 429 -31.05 22.15 -22.65
CA GLY A 429 -31.15 21.93 -24.11
C GLY A 429 -29.92 21.36 -24.80
N ASN A 430 -28.79 21.13 -24.13
CA ASN A 430 -27.57 20.55 -24.70
C ASN A 430 -27.27 19.15 -24.16
N ALA A 431 -26.47 18.38 -24.93
CA ALA A 431 -25.93 17.10 -24.45
C ALA A 431 -25.10 17.30 -23.17
N PRO A 432 -25.11 16.31 -22.25
CA PRO A 432 -24.28 16.35 -21.04
C PRO A 432 -22.82 16.58 -21.40
N THR A 433 -22.19 17.56 -20.77
CA THR A 433 -20.76 17.85 -20.98
C THR A 433 -19.97 17.48 -19.71
N PRO A 434 -18.74 16.99 -19.85
CA PRO A 434 -17.87 16.72 -18.70
C PRO A 434 -17.62 18.01 -17.89
N ASN A 435 -17.69 17.89 -16.55
CA ASN A 435 -17.39 18.98 -15.65
C ASN A 435 -15.95 18.81 -15.13
N LEU A 436 -14.99 19.48 -15.77
CA LEU A 436 -13.58 19.42 -15.42
C LEU A 436 -13.29 20.02 -14.04
N ASP A 437 -14.08 21.00 -13.58
CA ASP A 437 -13.88 21.65 -12.28
C ASP A 437 -13.91 20.64 -11.13
N ALA A 438 -14.75 19.60 -11.22
CA ALA A 438 -14.78 18.54 -10.21
C ALA A 438 -13.44 17.83 -10.06
N TYR A 439 -12.80 17.49 -11.17
CA TYR A 439 -11.49 16.82 -11.20
C TYR A 439 -10.37 17.76 -10.77
N HIS A 440 -10.39 19.02 -11.24
CA HIS A 440 -9.39 20.03 -10.89
C HIS A 440 -9.40 20.32 -9.38
N VAL A 441 -10.57 20.50 -8.78
CA VAL A 441 -10.70 20.67 -7.32
C VAL A 441 -10.22 19.43 -6.57
N ALA A 442 -10.54 18.22 -7.05
CA ALA A 442 -10.06 17.00 -6.43
C ALA A 442 -8.50 16.91 -6.44
N PHE A 443 -7.86 17.26 -7.55
CA PHE A 443 -6.38 17.32 -7.62
C PHE A 443 -5.80 18.39 -6.69
N LEU A 444 -6.41 19.56 -6.57
CA LEU A 444 -5.97 20.62 -5.65
C LEU A 444 -6.09 20.18 -4.19
N VAL A 445 -7.14 19.44 -3.83
CA VAL A 445 -7.29 18.87 -2.49
C VAL A 445 -6.23 17.80 -2.24
N ALA A 446 -5.93 16.94 -3.22
CA ALA A 446 -4.84 15.98 -3.10
C ALA A 446 -3.47 16.69 -2.93
N ALA A 447 -3.24 17.79 -3.66
CA ALA A 447 -2.05 18.64 -3.48
C ALA A 447 -1.98 19.23 -2.06
N GLY A 448 -3.10 19.73 -1.54
CA GLY A 448 -3.21 20.23 -0.15
C GLY A 448 -2.87 19.16 0.88
N LEU A 449 -3.39 17.94 0.73
CA LEU A 449 -3.03 16.80 1.58
C LEU A 449 -1.54 16.51 1.52
N ALA A 450 -0.93 16.50 0.33
CA ALA A 450 0.50 16.26 0.20
C ALA A 450 1.35 17.37 0.86
N VAL A 451 0.93 18.64 0.80
CA VAL A 451 1.55 19.75 1.54
C VAL A 451 1.45 19.53 3.06
N LEU A 452 0.27 19.14 3.56
CA LEU A 452 0.11 18.79 4.97
C LEU A 452 1.02 17.64 5.38
N GLY A 453 1.17 16.64 4.53
CA GLY A 453 2.13 15.55 4.72
C GLY A 453 3.58 16.03 4.76
N ALA A 454 3.97 17.00 3.90
CA ALA A 454 5.29 17.60 3.90
C ALA A 454 5.56 18.36 5.22
N ILE A 455 4.59 19.13 5.70
CA ILE A 455 4.68 19.80 7.01
C ILE A 455 4.85 18.76 8.13
N ALA A 456 4.06 17.68 8.11
CA ALA A 456 4.22 16.59 9.08
C ALA A 456 5.59 15.93 8.99
N ALA A 457 6.15 15.71 7.79
CA ALA A 457 7.49 15.15 7.61
C ALA A 457 8.60 16.05 8.21
N LEU A 458 8.41 17.37 8.21
CA LEU A 458 9.35 18.31 8.82
C LEU A 458 9.44 18.19 10.36
N THR A 459 8.46 17.54 11.01
CA THR A 459 8.51 17.27 12.46
C THR A 459 9.45 16.12 12.84
N ILE A 460 9.85 15.31 11.85
CA ILE A 460 10.77 14.18 12.03
C ILE A 460 12.19 14.72 12.30
N LYS A 461 12.86 14.12 13.27
CA LYS A 461 14.27 14.42 13.55
C LYS A 461 15.15 13.33 12.92
N ASP A 462 16.08 13.72 12.06
CA ASP A 462 17.01 12.77 11.41
C ASP A 462 17.86 12.01 12.44
N ALA A 463 18.17 12.62 13.58
CA ALA A 463 18.87 11.98 14.69
C ALA A 463 18.12 10.75 15.25
N ASP A 464 16.80 10.74 15.21
CA ASP A 464 15.99 9.61 15.67
C ASP A 464 16.11 8.38 14.76
N ALA A 465 16.48 8.59 13.49
CA ALA A 465 16.73 7.55 12.50
C ALA A 465 18.23 7.23 12.31
N ALA A 466 19.10 7.67 13.21
CA ALA A 466 20.55 7.57 13.09
C ALA A 466 21.05 6.12 12.84
N SER A 467 20.35 5.10 13.38
CA SER A 467 20.67 3.68 13.16
C SER A 467 20.56 3.25 11.68
N THR A 468 19.80 3.98 10.86
CA THR A 468 19.61 3.70 9.42
C THR A 468 20.49 4.58 8.53
N LEU A 469 21.16 5.58 9.11
CA LEU A 469 22.08 6.48 8.41
C LEU A 469 23.52 5.91 8.45
N ARG A 470 24.34 6.21 7.46
CA ARG A 470 25.77 5.87 7.52
C ARG A 470 26.42 6.59 8.70
N LYS A 471 27.11 5.86 9.58
CA LYS A 471 28.05 6.49 10.52
C LYS A 471 29.03 7.31 9.70
N LYS A 472 29.16 8.59 10.02
CA LYS A 472 30.39 9.35 9.61
C LYS A 472 31.57 8.52 10.09
N PRO A 473 32.66 8.34 9.28
CA PRO A 473 33.87 7.77 9.79
C PRO A 473 34.27 8.58 11.05
N ASP A 474 34.52 7.88 12.14
CA ASP A 474 35.13 8.54 13.33
C ASP A 474 36.33 9.30 12.84
N PRO A 475 36.52 10.58 13.23
CA PRO A 475 37.73 11.28 12.91
C PRO A 475 38.88 10.39 13.41
N THR A 476 39.76 9.99 12.49
CA THR A 476 40.96 9.22 12.81
C THR A 476 41.61 9.86 14.01
N PRO A 477 41.88 9.13 15.10
CA PRO A 477 42.60 9.75 16.23
C PRO A 477 43.87 10.37 15.65
N THR A 478 43.99 11.66 15.77
CA THR A 478 45.24 12.38 15.44
C THR A 478 46.32 11.65 16.19
N ALA A 479 47.22 10.99 15.48
CA ALA A 479 48.38 10.34 16.05
C ALA A 479 49.09 11.39 16.92
N THR A 480 49.11 11.19 18.21
CA THR A 480 49.88 11.96 19.15
C THR A 480 51.34 11.87 18.67
N PRO A 481 52.03 13.00 18.41
CA PRO A 481 53.42 12.92 18.02
C PRO A 481 54.18 12.19 19.12
N ALA A 482 54.93 11.16 18.73
CA ALA A 482 55.83 10.46 19.62
C ALA A 482 56.79 11.50 20.16
N THR A 483 56.80 11.71 21.48
CA THR A 483 57.83 12.45 22.19
C THR A 483 59.11 11.70 21.95
N GLU A 484 60.00 12.27 21.13
CA GLU A 484 61.41 11.87 21.04
C GLU A 484 62.00 11.92 22.45
N GLY A 485 62.34 10.74 22.96
CA GLY A 485 63.12 10.61 24.20
C GLY A 485 64.51 11.14 23.97
N ALA A 486 64.90 12.11 24.81
CA ALA A 486 66.29 12.63 24.89
C ALA A 486 67.26 11.50 25.33
N PRO A 487 68.44 11.43 24.76
CA PRO A 487 69.49 10.52 25.22
C PRO A 487 70.14 11.07 26.46
N VAL A 488 70.41 10.20 27.46
CA VAL A 488 71.48 10.39 28.49
C VAL A 488 72.53 9.32 28.26
#